data_b508eacf9e3e3a4c8948a3e5306c9569
#
_entry.id   b508eacf9e3e3a4c8948a3e5306c9569
#
_cell.length_a   1.000
_cell.length_b   1.000
_cell.length_c   1.000
_cell.angle_alpha   90.00
_cell.angle_beta   90.00
_cell.angle_gamma   90.00
#
_symmetry.space_group_name_H-M   'P 1'
#
loop_
_entity.id
_entity.type
_entity.pdbx_description
1 polymer ?
#
loop_
_entity_poly.entity_id
_entity_poly.type
_entity_poly.pdbx_seq_one_letter_code
_entity_poly.pdbx_strand_id
1 'polypeptide(L)'
;GGMGGITNSQVQLNYKPTFVQGAGADETKDAKSALLTAILGLDRGLAASDEARKRVQKLACALEASNPTRNPLRSPLINGEWELQYTTCRAAVEGGVPGVKLRPVAGGIRQRVDMYSMKVVNESTYKLAFSEFTNVAVADLAALSDSRVQLKFSSFKIGPLQMSAPPRTPARLAIEWELSATGRGGSGAWLDTTYVDYDLRLGRNDMGDLFILSRID
;
A
#
# COMPACT_ATOMS: atom_id res chain seq x y z
N GLY A 1 26.58 23.22 -9.60
CA GLY A 1 25.14 23.20 -9.65
C GLY A 1 24.63 22.03 -8.85
N GLY A 2 24.25 22.27 -7.57
CA GLY A 2 23.71 21.23 -6.69
C GLY A 2 22.28 20.89 -7.10
N MET A 3 22.05 19.67 -7.54
CA MET A 3 20.71 19.11 -7.56
C MET A 3 20.32 18.87 -6.09
N GLY A 4 19.49 19.76 -5.55
CA GLY A 4 18.82 19.53 -4.28
C GLY A 4 17.82 18.40 -4.46
N GLY A 5 18.23 17.18 -4.12
CA GLY A 5 17.29 16.09 -3.99
C GLY A 5 16.27 16.50 -2.93
N ILE A 6 14.98 16.42 -3.29
CA ILE A 6 13.90 16.52 -2.30
C ILE A 6 14.15 15.38 -1.33
N THR A 7 14.69 15.73 -0.17
CA THR A 7 15.00 14.74 0.85
C THR A 7 13.68 14.15 1.38
N ASN A 8 13.66 12.84 1.60
CA ASN A 8 12.53 12.09 2.22
C ASN A 8 11.94 12.79 3.46
N SER A 9 12.69 13.71 4.08
CA SER A 9 12.26 14.52 5.21
C SER A 9 11.13 15.52 4.89
N GLN A 10 11.00 15.99 3.63
CA GLN A 10 9.95 16.96 3.30
C GLN A 10 8.57 16.31 3.12
N VAL A 11 8.54 15.08 2.60
CA VAL A 11 7.30 14.29 2.52
C VAL A 11 6.84 13.85 3.91
N GLN A 12 7.78 13.57 4.81
CA GLN A 12 7.48 13.26 6.20
C GLN A 12 6.92 14.45 7.00
N LEU A 13 7.30 15.69 6.65
CA LEU A 13 6.83 16.88 7.38
C LEU A 13 5.34 17.15 7.17
N ASN A 14 4.78 16.73 6.04
CA ASN A 14 3.35 16.83 5.74
C ASN A 14 2.53 15.68 6.33
N TYR A 15 3.22 14.67 6.88
CA TYR A 15 2.63 13.50 7.48
C TYR A 15 3.28 13.24 8.86
N LYS A 16 2.90 13.98 9.86
CA LYS A 16 3.14 13.62 11.25
C LYS A 16 1.80 13.38 11.92
N PRO A 17 1.52 12.14 12.36
CA PRO A 17 0.37 11.92 13.22
C PRO A 17 0.53 12.83 14.45
N THR A 18 -0.48 13.62 14.72
CA THR A 18 -0.52 14.40 15.95
C THR A 18 -0.64 13.42 17.11
N PHE A 19 0.41 13.28 17.91
CA PHE A 19 0.34 12.49 19.14
C PHE A 19 -0.74 13.07 20.05
N VAL A 20 -1.89 12.43 20.09
CA VAL A 20 -2.86 12.64 21.14
C VAL A 20 -2.44 11.73 22.28
N GLN A 21 -1.83 12.32 23.33
CA GLN A 21 -1.52 11.58 24.55
C GLN A 21 -2.82 10.99 25.11
N GLY A 22 -2.90 9.66 25.17
CA GLY A 22 -3.92 8.97 25.95
C GLY A 22 -5.24 8.70 25.26
N ALA A 23 -5.28 8.48 23.93
CA ALA A 23 -6.44 7.85 23.32
C ALA A 23 -6.66 6.47 23.97
N GLY A 24 -7.74 6.32 24.73
CA GLY A 24 -8.12 5.05 25.34
C GLY A 24 -8.42 4.00 24.27
N ALA A 25 -8.41 2.70 24.65
CA ALA A 25 -8.72 1.59 23.73
C ALA A 25 -10.09 1.78 23.04
N ASP A 26 -11.06 2.41 23.70
CA ASP A 26 -12.38 2.72 23.15
C ASP A 26 -12.33 3.79 22.07
N GLU A 27 -11.54 4.84 22.24
CA GLU A 27 -11.37 5.90 21.22
C GLU A 27 -10.69 5.36 19.96
N THR A 28 -9.71 4.47 20.11
CA THR A 28 -9.05 3.79 18.98
C THR A 28 -10.03 2.91 18.23
N LYS A 29 -10.89 2.17 18.95
CA LYS A 29 -11.93 1.32 18.38
C LYS A 29 -12.95 2.16 17.60
N ASP A 30 -13.37 3.31 18.14
CA ASP A 30 -14.30 4.23 17.49
C ASP A 30 -13.68 4.87 16.25
N ALA A 31 -12.41 5.27 16.30
CA ALA A 31 -11.67 5.81 15.16
C ALA A 31 -11.52 4.77 14.04
N LYS A 32 -11.23 3.51 14.38
CA LYS A 32 -11.14 2.40 13.44
C LYS A 32 -12.49 2.14 12.76
N SER A 33 -13.56 2.06 13.53
CA SER A 33 -14.92 1.85 13.05
C SER A 33 -15.35 3.00 12.11
N ALA A 34 -15.08 4.24 12.48
CA ALA A 34 -15.37 5.41 11.68
C ALA A 34 -14.60 5.41 10.34
N LEU A 35 -13.31 5.01 10.35
CA LEU A 35 -12.50 4.90 9.15
C LEU A 35 -13.05 3.83 8.20
N LEU A 36 -13.34 2.65 8.71
CA LEU A 36 -13.89 1.54 7.92
C LEU A 36 -15.24 1.89 7.31
N THR A 37 -16.09 2.61 8.03
CA THR A 37 -17.36 3.12 7.51
C THR A 37 -17.14 4.17 6.42
N ALA A 38 -16.19 5.08 6.60
CA ALA A 38 -15.92 6.17 5.66
C ALA A 38 -15.41 5.69 4.29
N ILE A 39 -14.77 4.51 4.23
CA ILE A 39 -14.25 3.96 2.97
C ILE A 39 -15.23 3.05 2.23
N LEU A 40 -16.36 2.72 2.83
CA LEU A 40 -17.40 1.90 2.18
C LEU A 40 -17.92 2.58 0.92
N GLY A 41 -18.02 1.82 -0.17
CA GLY A 41 -18.58 2.29 -1.44
C GLY A 41 -17.68 3.24 -2.23
N LEU A 42 -16.44 3.49 -1.80
CA LEU A 42 -15.53 4.38 -2.49
C LEU A 42 -14.72 3.70 -3.63
N ASP A 43 -15.02 2.46 -3.95
CA ASP A 43 -14.32 1.69 -5.00
C ASP A 43 -12.79 1.78 -4.84
N ARG A 44 -12.31 1.41 -3.66
CA ARG A 44 -10.90 1.49 -3.29
C ARG A 44 -10.26 2.88 -3.45
N GLY A 45 -11.08 3.93 -3.42
CA GLY A 45 -10.68 5.33 -3.56
C GLY A 45 -10.99 5.95 -4.91
N LEU A 46 -11.30 5.17 -5.96
CA LEU A 46 -11.61 5.69 -7.29
C LEU A 46 -12.91 6.53 -7.32
N ALA A 47 -13.89 6.19 -6.49
CA ALA A 47 -15.16 6.90 -6.40
C ALA A 47 -15.18 7.97 -5.28
N ALA A 48 -14.06 8.26 -4.65
CA ALA A 48 -13.98 9.23 -3.57
C ALA A 48 -14.08 10.67 -4.09
N SER A 49 -15.02 11.45 -3.53
CA SER A 49 -15.04 12.91 -3.67
C SER A 49 -13.89 13.56 -2.89
N ASP A 50 -13.63 14.84 -3.12
CA ASP A 50 -12.61 15.57 -2.36
C ASP A 50 -12.95 15.63 -0.86
N GLU A 51 -14.23 15.77 -0.51
CA GLU A 51 -14.70 15.73 0.87
C GLU A 51 -14.49 14.35 1.49
N ALA A 52 -14.80 13.27 0.76
CA ALA A 52 -14.59 11.92 1.21
C ALA A 52 -13.09 11.65 1.44
N ARG A 53 -12.21 12.07 0.54
CA ARG A 53 -10.76 11.95 0.69
C ARG A 53 -10.25 12.68 1.94
N LYS A 54 -10.70 13.92 2.15
CA LYS A 54 -10.33 14.71 3.34
C LYS A 54 -10.80 14.03 4.62
N ARG A 55 -12.01 13.50 4.63
CA ARG A 55 -12.57 12.78 5.77
C ARG A 55 -11.76 11.51 6.07
N VAL A 56 -11.49 10.68 5.06
CA VAL A 56 -10.68 9.47 5.22
C VAL A 56 -9.28 9.81 5.72
N GLN A 57 -8.65 10.84 5.16
CA GLN A 57 -7.33 11.30 5.59
C GLN A 57 -7.31 11.71 7.07
N LYS A 58 -8.31 12.46 7.52
CA LYS A 58 -8.43 12.89 8.92
C LYS A 58 -8.58 11.69 9.86
N LEU A 59 -9.45 10.74 9.51
CA LEU A 59 -9.69 9.54 10.31
C LEU A 59 -8.46 8.61 10.33
N ALA A 60 -7.77 8.46 9.19
CA ALA A 60 -6.53 7.71 9.11
C ALA A 60 -5.45 8.31 10.01
N CYS A 61 -5.23 9.63 9.95
CA CYS A 61 -4.26 10.31 10.82
C CYS A 61 -4.57 10.11 12.31
N ALA A 62 -5.84 10.18 12.70
CA ALA A 62 -6.25 9.94 14.08
C ALA A 62 -5.93 8.50 14.53
N LEU A 63 -6.18 7.52 13.65
CA LEU A 63 -5.88 6.12 13.94
C LEU A 63 -4.38 5.86 14.01
N GLU A 64 -3.62 6.41 13.08
CA GLU A 64 -2.15 6.31 13.05
C GLU A 64 -1.50 6.89 14.31
N ALA A 65 -2.05 7.98 14.83
CA ALA A 65 -1.58 8.60 16.09
C ALA A 65 -1.78 7.67 17.30
N SER A 66 -2.75 6.77 17.24
CA SER A 66 -3.06 5.80 18.30
C SER A 66 -2.57 4.38 17.97
N ASN A 67 -1.62 4.22 17.05
CA ASN A 67 -1.10 2.90 16.66
C ASN A 67 -0.65 2.09 17.88
N PRO A 68 -1.26 0.92 18.15
CA PRO A 68 -0.91 0.10 19.30
C PRO A 68 0.44 -0.60 19.13
N THR A 69 0.95 -0.69 17.89
CA THR A 69 2.17 -1.41 17.55
C THR A 69 3.31 -0.44 17.29
N ARG A 70 4.16 -0.23 18.29
CA ARG A 70 5.28 0.77 18.22
C ARG A 70 6.32 0.44 17.16
N ASN A 71 6.64 -0.83 17.00
CA ASN A 71 7.66 -1.33 16.06
C ASN A 71 7.00 -2.30 15.07
N PRO A 72 6.24 -1.80 14.08
CA PRO A 72 5.43 -2.63 13.21
C PRO A 72 6.20 -3.76 12.52
N LEU A 73 7.41 -3.49 12.01
CA LEU A 73 8.20 -4.49 11.29
C LEU A 73 8.77 -5.60 12.17
N ARG A 74 8.81 -5.39 13.48
CA ARG A 74 9.24 -6.41 14.46
C ARG A 74 8.06 -7.18 15.05
N SER A 75 6.86 -6.71 14.79
CA SER A 75 5.65 -7.38 15.26
C SER A 75 5.26 -8.52 14.32
N PRO A 76 4.89 -9.70 14.84
CA PRO A 76 4.35 -10.77 14.01
C PRO A 76 3.05 -10.37 13.28
N LEU A 77 2.36 -9.33 13.74
CA LEU A 77 1.12 -8.83 13.14
C LEU A 77 1.31 -8.31 11.70
N ILE A 78 2.53 -7.89 11.32
CA ILE A 78 2.77 -7.41 9.95
C ILE A 78 2.72 -8.54 8.92
N ASN A 79 3.09 -9.77 9.33
CA ASN A 79 3.10 -10.93 8.46
C ASN A 79 1.67 -11.40 8.18
N GLY A 80 1.43 -11.89 6.99
CA GLY A 80 0.14 -12.44 6.60
C GLY A 80 -0.33 -11.92 5.24
N GLU A 81 -1.60 -12.19 4.94
CA GLU A 81 -2.25 -11.79 3.71
C GLU A 81 -3.20 -10.62 3.97
N TRP A 82 -3.05 -9.60 3.13
CA TRP A 82 -3.74 -8.33 3.25
C TRP A 82 -4.47 -7.98 1.95
N GLU A 83 -5.71 -7.54 2.07
CA GLU A 83 -6.51 -7.05 0.95
C GLU A 83 -6.60 -5.53 0.98
N LEU A 84 -6.33 -4.87 -0.15
CA LEU A 84 -6.48 -3.43 -0.27
C LEU A 84 -7.95 -3.02 -0.25
N GLN A 85 -8.31 -2.17 0.71
CA GLN A 85 -9.66 -1.63 0.89
C GLN A 85 -9.78 -0.20 0.35
N TYR A 86 -8.72 0.59 0.48
CA TYR A 86 -8.70 1.98 0.05
C TYR A 86 -7.27 2.46 -0.18
N THR A 87 -7.08 3.30 -1.18
CA THR A 87 -5.83 4.01 -1.39
C THR A 87 -6.06 5.33 -2.10
N THR A 88 -5.15 6.29 -1.90
CA THR A 88 -5.05 7.52 -2.71
C THR A 88 -4.14 7.32 -3.94
N CYS A 89 -3.40 6.21 -4.00
CA CYS A 89 -2.54 5.87 -5.11
C CYS A 89 -3.35 5.28 -6.28
N ARG A 90 -3.67 6.10 -7.26
CA ARG A 90 -4.48 5.68 -8.41
C ARG A 90 -3.85 4.53 -9.20
N ALA A 91 -2.53 4.54 -9.33
CA ALA A 91 -1.80 3.50 -10.03
C ALA A 91 -1.95 2.10 -9.39
N ALA A 92 -2.24 2.04 -8.09
CA ALA A 92 -2.45 0.75 -7.40
C ALA A 92 -3.82 0.11 -7.69
N VAL A 93 -4.78 0.88 -8.19
CA VAL A 93 -6.18 0.45 -8.42
C VAL A 93 -6.60 0.50 -9.88
N GLU A 94 -5.74 0.99 -10.75
CA GLU A 94 -5.91 0.98 -12.22
C GLU A 94 -4.69 0.29 -12.82
N GLY A 95 -4.87 -0.81 -13.50
CA GLY A 95 -3.76 -1.56 -14.06
C GLY A 95 -4.22 -2.52 -15.15
N GLY A 96 -3.58 -3.67 -15.25
CA GLY A 96 -3.92 -4.73 -16.19
C GLY A 96 -2.74 -5.18 -17.02
N VAL A 97 -2.79 -5.00 -18.31
CA VAL A 97 -1.69 -5.26 -19.24
C VAL A 97 -1.23 -3.95 -19.89
N PRO A 98 0.03 -3.85 -20.32
CA PRO A 98 0.51 -2.65 -21.00
C PRO A 98 -0.40 -2.25 -22.16
N GLY A 99 -0.85 -0.98 -22.14
CA GLY A 99 -1.75 -0.43 -23.16
C GLY A 99 -3.25 -0.66 -22.94
N VAL A 100 -3.63 -1.48 -21.94
CA VAL A 100 -5.06 -1.72 -21.60
C VAL A 100 -5.28 -1.44 -20.13
N LYS A 101 -6.04 -0.39 -19.82
CA LYS A 101 -6.43 -0.07 -18.46
C LYS A 101 -7.61 -0.94 -18.04
N LEU A 102 -7.39 -1.79 -17.07
CA LEU A 102 -8.39 -2.63 -16.43
C LEU A 102 -8.51 -2.25 -14.96
N ARG A 103 -9.68 -2.53 -14.39
CA ARG A 103 -9.88 -2.46 -12.94
C ARG A 103 -9.75 -3.86 -12.36
N PRO A 104 -8.99 -4.03 -11.27
CA PRO A 104 -8.99 -5.30 -10.56
C PRO A 104 -10.39 -5.68 -10.09
N VAL A 105 -10.67 -6.97 -10.06
CA VAL A 105 -11.94 -7.49 -9.52
C VAL A 105 -12.09 -7.15 -8.04
N ALA A 106 -13.30 -7.22 -7.50
CA ALA A 106 -13.53 -7.03 -6.07
C ALA A 106 -12.68 -8.03 -5.27
N GLY A 107 -11.99 -7.55 -4.22
CA GLY A 107 -11.04 -8.38 -3.46
C GLY A 107 -9.80 -8.81 -4.24
N GLY A 108 -9.56 -8.23 -5.41
CA GLY A 108 -8.51 -8.66 -6.34
C GLY A 108 -7.15 -8.01 -6.12
N ILE A 109 -7.00 -7.05 -5.21
CA ILE A 109 -5.69 -6.46 -4.88
C ILE A 109 -5.27 -6.96 -3.51
N ARG A 110 -4.24 -7.81 -3.50
CA ARG A 110 -3.75 -8.48 -2.30
C ARG A 110 -2.24 -8.31 -2.15
N GLN A 111 -1.81 -8.33 -0.90
CA GLN A 111 -0.40 -8.29 -0.55
C GLN A 111 -0.12 -9.34 0.52
N ARG A 112 0.84 -10.21 0.27
CA ARG A 112 1.40 -11.12 1.27
C ARG A 112 2.72 -10.55 1.76
N VAL A 113 2.85 -10.37 3.06
CA VAL A 113 4.06 -9.88 3.72
C VAL A 113 4.68 -11.00 4.54
N ASP A 114 5.96 -11.22 4.34
CA ASP A 114 6.76 -12.15 5.12
C ASP A 114 8.08 -11.48 5.52
N MET A 115 8.14 -11.00 6.76
CA MET A 115 9.33 -10.36 7.32
C MET A 115 10.42 -11.37 7.70
N TYR A 116 10.09 -12.65 7.83
CA TYR A 116 11.11 -13.69 8.10
C TYR A 116 11.96 -13.95 6.87
N SER A 117 11.36 -14.02 5.70
CA SER A 117 12.09 -14.12 4.43
C SER A 117 12.42 -12.77 3.79
N MET A 118 11.98 -11.66 4.41
CA MET A 118 12.12 -10.30 3.89
C MET A 118 11.59 -10.17 2.46
N LYS A 119 10.37 -10.65 2.25
CA LYS A 119 9.68 -10.63 0.95
C LYS A 119 8.27 -10.10 1.05
N VAL A 120 7.85 -9.46 -0.02
CA VAL A 120 6.46 -9.10 -0.25
C VAL A 120 6.02 -9.58 -1.63
N VAL A 121 4.80 -10.08 -1.70
CA VAL A 121 4.15 -10.49 -2.94
C VAL A 121 2.90 -9.64 -3.12
N ASN A 122 2.85 -8.88 -4.20
CA ASN A 122 1.68 -8.10 -4.59
C ASN A 122 0.95 -8.84 -5.71
N GLU A 123 -0.36 -9.00 -5.55
CA GLU A 123 -1.22 -9.65 -6.54
C GLU A 123 -2.34 -8.71 -6.95
N SER A 124 -2.62 -8.67 -8.24
CA SER A 124 -3.77 -7.93 -8.79
C SER A 124 -4.49 -8.80 -9.80
N THR A 125 -5.74 -9.13 -9.52
CA THR A 125 -6.58 -9.99 -10.35
C THR A 125 -7.54 -9.16 -11.18
N TYR A 126 -7.58 -9.46 -12.48
CA TYR A 126 -8.39 -8.77 -13.48
C TYR A 126 -9.28 -9.75 -14.21
N LYS A 127 -10.39 -9.24 -14.70
CA LYS A 127 -11.28 -9.99 -15.60
C LYS A 127 -11.26 -9.37 -17.01
N LEU A 128 -11.01 -10.19 -17.99
CA LEU A 128 -11.08 -9.82 -19.41
C LEU A 128 -11.94 -10.83 -20.14
N ALA A 129 -13.07 -10.36 -20.65
CA ALA A 129 -14.11 -11.21 -21.27
C ALA A 129 -14.56 -12.34 -20.32
N PHE A 130 -14.28 -13.58 -20.65
CA PHE A 130 -14.67 -14.77 -19.88
C PHE A 130 -13.54 -15.35 -19.02
N SER A 131 -12.38 -14.73 -19.01
CA SER A 131 -11.20 -15.21 -18.30
C SER A 131 -10.77 -14.26 -17.21
N GLU A 132 -10.27 -14.82 -16.11
CA GLU A 132 -9.54 -14.07 -15.09
C GLU A 132 -8.05 -14.33 -15.22
N PHE A 133 -7.26 -13.31 -14.93
CA PHE A 133 -5.81 -13.44 -14.83
C PHE A 133 -5.29 -12.63 -13.64
N THR A 134 -4.17 -13.06 -13.07
CA THR A 134 -3.54 -12.40 -11.93
C THR A 134 -2.14 -11.96 -12.32
N ASN A 135 -1.87 -10.69 -12.07
CA ASN A 135 -0.53 -10.15 -12.13
C ASN A 135 0.11 -10.28 -10.75
N VAL A 136 1.35 -10.69 -10.70
CA VAL A 136 2.10 -10.91 -9.46
C VAL A 136 3.42 -10.16 -9.54
N ALA A 137 3.71 -9.37 -8.51
CA ALA A 137 5.03 -8.75 -8.33
C ALA A 137 5.64 -9.22 -7.02
N VAL A 138 6.86 -9.68 -7.08
CA VAL A 138 7.65 -10.09 -5.90
C VAL A 138 8.74 -9.07 -5.66
N ALA A 139 8.84 -8.60 -4.44
CA ALA A 139 9.93 -7.71 -4.02
C ALA A 139 10.66 -8.26 -2.80
N ASP A 140 11.96 -8.02 -2.78
CA ASP A 140 12.77 -8.15 -1.58
C ASP A 140 12.63 -6.88 -0.75
N LEU A 141 12.61 -7.05 0.56
CA LEU A 141 12.46 -5.98 1.53
C LEU A 141 13.80 -5.69 2.21
N ALA A 142 14.08 -4.40 2.41
CA ALA A 142 15.18 -3.96 3.26
C ALA A 142 14.61 -3.01 4.32
N ALA A 143 14.76 -3.34 5.60
CA ALA A 143 14.29 -2.48 6.67
C ALA A 143 15.15 -1.21 6.75
N LEU A 144 14.50 -0.05 6.64
CA LEU A 144 15.12 1.26 6.81
C LEU A 144 14.93 1.80 8.23
N SER A 145 13.88 1.35 8.92
CA SER A 145 13.56 1.67 10.31
C SER A 145 12.66 0.58 10.91
N ASP A 146 12.15 0.79 12.10
CA ASP A 146 11.19 -0.12 12.74
C ASP A 146 9.79 -0.13 12.06
N SER A 147 9.53 0.79 11.15
CA SER A 147 8.24 0.93 10.44
C SER A 147 8.37 0.97 8.92
N ARG A 148 9.56 1.25 8.39
CA ARG A 148 9.78 1.53 6.98
C ARG A 148 10.62 0.48 6.30
N VAL A 149 10.16 0.00 5.14
CA VAL A 149 10.89 -0.90 4.25
C VAL A 149 11.16 -0.25 2.91
N GLN A 150 12.32 -0.56 2.34
CA GLN A 150 12.61 -0.32 0.93
C GLN A 150 12.22 -1.57 0.14
N LEU A 151 11.64 -1.35 -1.03
CA LEU A 151 11.18 -2.40 -1.93
C LEU A 151 12.13 -2.52 -3.12
N LYS A 152 12.56 -3.74 -3.40
CA LYS A 152 13.33 -4.06 -4.61
C LYS A 152 12.63 -5.19 -5.35
N PHE A 153 11.95 -4.86 -6.44
CA PHE A 153 11.24 -5.85 -7.25
C PHE A 153 12.21 -6.80 -7.95
N SER A 154 12.00 -8.09 -7.79
CA SER A 154 12.83 -9.17 -8.29
C SER A 154 12.18 -9.98 -9.41
N SER A 155 10.85 -10.10 -9.41
CA SER A 155 10.14 -10.81 -10.46
C SER A 155 8.73 -10.26 -10.69
N PHE A 156 8.26 -10.44 -11.91
CA PHE A 156 6.91 -10.09 -12.34
C PHE A 156 6.29 -11.24 -13.12
N LYS A 157 5.00 -11.45 -12.88
CA LYS A 157 4.16 -12.36 -13.68
C LYS A 157 2.93 -11.58 -14.13
N ILE A 158 2.70 -11.57 -15.44
CA ILE A 158 1.52 -10.95 -16.05
C ILE A 158 0.69 -12.08 -16.65
N GLY A 159 -0.39 -12.45 -15.97
CA GLY A 159 -1.16 -13.63 -16.36
C GLY A 159 -0.25 -14.85 -16.46
N PRO A 160 -0.19 -15.54 -17.61
CA PRO A 160 0.67 -16.71 -17.81
C PRO A 160 2.15 -16.36 -18.06
N LEU A 161 2.48 -15.10 -18.32
CA LEU A 161 3.85 -14.68 -18.67
C LEU A 161 4.64 -14.35 -17.41
N GLN A 162 5.72 -15.06 -17.15
CA GLN A 162 6.65 -14.77 -16.09
C GLN A 162 7.91 -14.10 -16.63
N MET A 163 8.32 -13.02 -15.97
CA MET A 163 9.52 -12.26 -16.30
C MET A 163 10.38 -12.11 -15.06
N SER A 164 11.67 -12.44 -15.16
CA SER A 164 12.66 -11.97 -14.21
C SER A 164 12.77 -10.45 -14.38
N ALA A 165 13.05 -9.71 -13.30
CA ALA A 165 13.18 -8.26 -13.38
C ALA A 165 14.31 -7.84 -14.34
N PRO A 166 14.05 -7.61 -15.64
CA PRO A 166 15.07 -7.24 -16.62
C PRO A 166 15.47 -5.76 -16.45
N PRO A 167 16.49 -5.31 -17.15
CA PRO A 167 16.82 -3.88 -17.22
C PRO A 167 15.59 -3.04 -17.55
N ARG A 168 15.54 -1.81 -17.07
CA ARG A 168 14.38 -0.92 -17.18
C ARG A 168 13.93 -0.75 -18.63
N THR A 169 12.84 -1.39 -18.99
CA THR A 169 12.12 -1.15 -20.23
C THR A 169 10.85 -0.34 -19.93
N PRO A 170 10.28 0.40 -20.91
CA PRO A 170 9.01 1.09 -20.70
C PRO A 170 7.88 0.18 -20.23
N ALA A 171 7.81 -1.05 -20.76
CA ALA A 171 6.83 -2.05 -20.35
C ALA A 171 7.04 -2.47 -18.87
N ARG A 172 8.28 -2.67 -18.45
CA ARG A 172 8.60 -3.00 -17.05
C ARG A 172 8.24 -1.86 -16.11
N LEU A 173 8.57 -0.62 -16.46
CA LEU A 173 8.22 0.54 -15.65
C LEU A 173 6.71 0.68 -15.48
N ALA A 174 5.93 0.41 -16.53
CA ALA A 174 4.48 0.41 -16.44
C ALA A 174 3.97 -0.68 -15.49
N ILE A 175 4.53 -1.88 -15.56
CA ILE A 175 4.17 -3.00 -14.67
C ILE A 175 4.55 -2.70 -13.22
N GLU A 176 5.77 -2.22 -12.98
CA GLU A 176 6.22 -1.83 -11.65
C GLU A 176 5.32 -0.74 -11.07
N TRP A 177 4.93 0.23 -11.89
CA TRP A 177 4.03 1.30 -11.50
C TRP A 177 2.64 0.79 -11.15
N GLU A 178 2.08 -0.10 -11.96
CA GLU A 178 0.76 -0.68 -11.78
C GLU A 178 0.69 -1.66 -10.60
N LEU A 179 1.74 -2.43 -10.38
CA LEU A 179 1.78 -3.48 -9.35
C LEU A 179 2.42 -3.01 -8.04
N SER A 180 3.09 -1.88 -8.06
CA SER A 180 3.75 -1.34 -6.88
C SER A 180 2.77 -0.62 -5.98
N ALA A 181 2.62 -1.08 -4.75
CA ALA A 181 1.89 -0.36 -3.71
C ALA A 181 2.50 1.03 -3.42
N THR A 182 3.68 1.33 -3.92
CA THR A 182 4.37 2.61 -3.73
C THR A 182 4.06 3.62 -4.83
N GLY A 183 3.46 3.20 -5.95
CA GLY A 183 3.22 4.05 -7.11
C GLY A 183 4.49 4.52 -7.84
N ARG A 184 5.66 4.10 -7.39
CA ARG A 184 6.97 4.39 -7.97
C ARG A 184 7.70 3.10 -8.28
N GLY A 185 7.61 2.60 -9.46
CA GLY A 185 8.42 1.46 -9.88
C GLY A 185 9.91 1.81 -9.82
N GLY A 186 10.69 1.09 -9.04
CA GLY A 186 12.14 1.22 -9.08
C GLY A 186 12.87 1.13 -7.74
N SER A 187 14.19 1.16 -7.81
CA SER A 187 15.07 1.21 -6.65
C SER A 187 14.89 2.54 -5.91
N GLY A 188 14.56 2.50 -4.65
CA GLY A 188 14.38 3.68 -3.80
C GLY A 188 12.94 3.92 -3.35
N ALA A 189 11.96 3.20 -3.88
CA ALA A 189 10.61 3.20 -3.36
C ALA A 189 10.56 2.61 -1.96
N TRP A 190 9.82 3.25 -1.04
CA TRP A 190 9.65 2.74 0.31
C TRP A 190 8.19 2.75 0.74
N LEU A 191 7.88 1.93 1.68
CA LEU A 191 6.58 1.83 2.32
C LEU A 191 6.76 1.90 3.84
N ASP A 192 5.99 2.78 4.47
CA ASP A 192 5.96 2.97 5.91
C ASP A 192 4.67 2.36 6.47
N THR A 193 4.76 1.45 7.41
CA THR A 193 3.60 0.94 8.14
C THR A 193 3.33 1.86 9.31
N THR A 194 2.23 2.59 9.22
CA THR A 194 1.88 3.66 10.18
C THR A 194 0.88 3.21 11.24
N TYR A 195 0.17 2.13 10.95
CA TYR A 195 -0.73 1.47 11.87
C TYR A 195 -0.79 -0.02 11.54
N VAL A 196 -0.74 -0.87 12.53
CA VAL A 196 -1.08 -2.29 12.39
C VAL A 196 -1.65 -2.84 13.68
N ASP A 197 -2.76 -3.55 13.55
CA ASP A 197 -3.34 -4.41 14.56
C ASP A 197 -3.63 -5.79 13.96
N TYR A 198 -4.48 -6.57 14.62
CA TYR A 198 -4.77 -7.94 14.20
C TYR A 198 -5.41 -8.03 12.80
N ASP A 199 -6.28 -7.10 12.43
CA ASP A 199 -7.10 -7.18 11.21
C ASP A 199 -6.99 -5.97 10.29
N LEU A 200 -6.29 -4.91 10.69
CA LEU A 200 -6.14 -3.67 9.93
C LEU A 200 -4.69 -3.21 9.85
N ARG A 201 -4.29 -2.75 8.68
CA ARG A 201 -2.99 -2.12 8.44
C ARG A 201 -3.15 -0.85 7.63
N LEU A 202 -2.51 0.23 8.05
CA LEU A 202 -2.34 1.45 7.29
C LEU A 202 -0.87 1.61 6.90
N GLY A 203 -0.65 2.06 5.68
CA GLY A 203 0.68 2.35 5.16
C GLY A 203 0.72 3.66 4.38
N ARG A 204 1.93 4.20 4.27
CA ARG A 204 2.24 5.39 3.48
C ARG A 204 3.46 5.12 2.61
N ASN A 205 3.43 5.60 1.37
CA ASN A 205 4.57 5.51 0.48
C ASN A 205 5.36 6.82 0.45
N ASP A 206 6.43 6.84 -0.33
CA ASP A 206 7.30 7.99 -0.52
C ASP A 206 6.63 9.19 -1.23
N MET A 207 5.47 8.99 -1.83
CA MET A 207 4.62 10.04 -2.41
C MET A 207 3.58 10.59 -1.43
N GLY A 208 3.50 10.03 -0.22
CA GLY A 208 2.49 10.40 0.78
C GLY A 208 1.14 9.74 0.56
N ASP A 209 1.02 8.78 -0.36
CA ASP A 209 -0.21 8.04 -0.57
C ASP A 209 -0.56 7.19 0.64
N LEU A 210 -1.85 7.11 0.91
CA LEU A 210 -2.42 6.27 1.95
C LEU A 210 -2.85 4.92 1.37
N PHE A 211 -2.56 3.86 2.12
CA PHE A 211 -3.05 2.50 1.86
C PHE A 211 -3.74 1.97 3.10
N ILE A 212 -4.95 1.47 2.96
CA ILE A 212 -5.73 0.83 4.01
C ILE A 212 -6.00 -0.60 3.59
N LEU A 213 -5.52 -1.54 4.38
CA LEU A 213 -5.60 -2.98 4.08
C LEU A 213 -6.23 -3.72 5.25
N SER A 214 -7.05 -4.71 4.95
CA SER A 214 -7.60 -5.65 5.92
C SER A 214 -6.94 -7.02 5.80
N ARG A 215 -6.78 -7.71 6.92
CA ARG A 215 -6.27 -9.08 6.94
C ARG A 215 -7.31 -10.05 6.39
N ILE A 216 -6.85 -11.05 5.63
CA ILE A 216 -7.70 -12.08 5.01
C ILE A 216 -7.28 -13.52 5.31
N ASP A 217 -6.21 -13.74 6.08
CA ASP A 217 -5.73 -15.05 6.54
C ASP A 217 -6.09 -15.37 8.00
#